data_6f2b6fe58e0e720c46710bb24e0d8db6
#
_entry.id   6f2b6fe58e0e720c46710bb24e0d8db6
#
_cell.length_a   1.000
_cell.length_b   1.000
_cell.length_c   1.000
_cell.angle_alpha   90.00
_cell.angle_beta   90.00
_cell.angle_gamma   90.00
#
_symmetry.space_group_name_H-M   'P 1'
#
loop_
_entity.id
_entity.type
_entity.pdbx_description
1 polymer ?
#
loop_
_entity_poly.entity_id
_entity_poly.type
_entity_poly.pdbx_seq_one_letter_code
_entity_poly.pdbx_strand_id
1 'polypeptide(L)'
;MAIRAKKAGFDGIEVCANHHVPLSQFLSPMFNHRTDEYGGSNENRARFVIEIIKKIREKLGNEYIILLKLNSEDDDPNGITPEGFITACKLAEQAGVDMIEVTGMKWKKNRENKLVYFDMGKILADTLKIPILVTGGVKNLYVANDALNNSNIQYIGICRAFLSEPDILVKWKNCEDKKSQCVSCMNCYKIDNSIEINCILNKRKKKKNLKKNN
;
A
#
# COMPACT_ATOMS: atom_id res chain seq x y z
N MET A 1 13.08 -14.34 -5.75
CA MET A 1 12.91 -12.90 -6.12
C MET A 1 13.88 -12.02 -5.35
N ALA A 2 13.88 -11.96 -4.02
CA ALA A 2 14.70 -11.05 -3.18
C ALA A 2 16.22 -11.11 -3.48
N ILE A 3 16.82 -12.30 -3.59
CA ILE A 3 18.24 -12.46 -3.97
C ILE A 3 18.54 -11.82 -5.34
N ARG A 4 17.63 -11.94 -6.31
CA ARG A 4 17.80 -11.32 -7.63
C ARG A 4 17.71 -9.81 -7.56
N ALA A 5 16.81 -9.25 -6.76
CA ALA A 5 16.71 -7.81 -6.54
C ALA A 5 18.03 -7.25 -5.95
N LYS A 6 18.54 -7.89 -4.89
CA LYS A 6 19.85 -7.50 -4.30
C LYS A 6 20.99 -7.56 -5.31
N LYS A 7 21.07 -8.65 -6.11
CA LYS A 7 22.11 -8.79 -7.18
C LYS A 7 21.96 -7.73 -8.27
N ALA A 8 20.74 -7.23 -8.53
CA ALA A 8 20.48 -6.17 -9.49
C ALA A 8 20.73 -4.75 -8.93
N GLY A 9 21.19 -4.63 -7.67
CA GLY A 9 21.55 -3.36 -7.05
C GLY A 9 20.39 -2.60 -6.39
N PHE A 10 19.24 -3.27 -6.14
CA PHE A 10 18.16 -2.65 -5.34
C PHE A 10 18.53 -2.61 -3.87
N ASP A 11 18.23 -1.48 -3.20
CA ASP A 11 18.53 -1.26 -1.78
C ASP A 11 17.61 -2.07 -0.85
N GLY A 12 16.42 -2.45 -1.33
CA GLY A 12 15.44 -3.22 -0.57
C GLY A 12 14.35 -3.83 -1.44
N ILE A 13 13.41 -4.48 -0.80
CA ILE A 13 12.22 -5.07 -1.42
C ILE A 13 10.98 -4.79 -0.60
N GLU A 14 9.82 -4.82 -1.25
CA GLU A 14 8.53 -4.85 -0.58
C GLU A 14 7.86 -6.20 -0.81
N VAL A 15 7.49 -6.87 0.29
CA VAL A 15 6.67 -8.09 0.26
C VAL A 15 5.21 -7.68 0.17
N CYS A 16 4.56 -8.01 -0.95
CA CYS A 16 3.16 -7.66 -1.18
C CYS A 16 2.22 -8.72 -0.58
N ALA A 17 1.54 -8.37 0.53
CA ALA A 17 0.49 -9.16 1.15
C ALA A 17 -0.83 -8.34 1.24
N ASN A 18 -1.23 -7.73 0.11
CA ASN A 18 -2.34 -6.81 0.00
C ASN A 18 -3.20 -7.10 -1.24
N HIS A 19 -4.36 -6.45 -1.35
CA HIS A 19 -5.24 -6.44 -2.53
C HIS A 19 -5.59 -7.83 -3.08
N HIS A 20 -5.80 -8.80 -2.18
CA HIS A 20 -6.17 -10.18 -2.48
C HIS A 20 -5.15 -10.97 -3.35
N VAL A 21 -3.86 -10.55 -3.36
CA VAL A 21 -2.80 -11.41 -3.90
C VAL A 21 -2.61 -12.63 -2.96
N PRO A 22 -1.95 -13.72 -3.40
CA PRO A 22 -1.90 -14.98 -2.63
C PRO A 22 -1.52 -14.81 -1.15
N LEU A 23 -0.53 -13.97 -0.84
CA LEU A 23 -0.12 -13.76 0.57
C LEU A 23 -1.22 -13.08 1.41
N SER A 24 -1.96 -12.12 0.85
CA SER A 24 -3.08 -11.51 1.58
C SER A 24 -4.25 -12.46 1.77
N GLN A 25 -4.44 -13.43 0.88
CA GLN A 25 -5.48 -14.45 1.03
C GLN A 25 -5.19 -15.38 2.21
N PHE A 26 -3.93 -15.66 2.52
CA PHE A 26 -3.58 -16.41 3.73
C PHE A 26 -3.96 -15.66 5.01
N LEU A 27 -3.82 -14.33 5.02
CA LEU A 27 -4.12 -13.49 6.18
C LEU A 27 -5.62 -13.33 6.45
N SER A 28 -6.43 -13.40 5.38
CA SER A 28 -7.86 -13.09 5.45
C SER A 28 -8.70 -14.34 5.74
N PRO A 29 -9.53 -14.34 6.81
CA PRO A 29 -10.46 -15.44 7.05
C PRO A 29 -11.49 -15.62 5.94
N MET A 30 -11.77 -14.59 5.13
CA MET A 30 -12.64 -14.65 3.96
C MET A 30 -12.15 -15.68 2.91
N PHE A 31 -10.82 -15.88 2.80
CA PHE A 31 -10.21 -16.78 1.84
C PHE A 31 -9.57 -18.01 2.49
N ASN A 32 -9.00 -17.83 3.69
CA ASN A 32 -8.25 -18.87 4.38
C ASN A 32 -9.14 -19.64 5.34
N HIS A 33 -9.72 -20.74 4.85
CA HIS A 33 -10.55 -21.69 5.61
C HIS A 33 -9.76 -22.91 6.09
N ARG A 34 -8.42 -22.86 6.09
CA ARG A 34 -7.55 -23.95 6.54
C ARG A 34 -7.72 -24.23 8.03
N THR A 35 -7.54 -25.49 8.41
CA THR A 35 -7.61 -25.98 9.79
C THR A 35 -6.28 -26.49 10.33
N ASP A 36 -5.21 -26.37 9.53
CA ASP A 36 -3.83 -26.70 9.91
C ASP A 36 -3.09 -25.46 10.48
N GLU A 37 -1.77 -25.56 10.63
CA GLU A 37 -0.91 -24.52 11.18
C GLU A 37 -0.88 -23.22 10.36
N TYR A 38 -1.50 -23.16 9.18
CA TYR A 38 -1.63 -21.96 8.34
C TYR A 38 -3.02 -21.33 8.37
N GLY A 39 -3.95 -21.80 9.22
CA GLY A 39 -5.31 -21.31 9.32
C GLY A 39 -5.87 -21.34 10.73
N GLY A 40 -7.15 -20.96 10.88
CA GLY A 40 -7.83 -20.93 12.19
C GLY A 40 -7.54 -19.65 12.98
N SER A 41 -6.39 -19.52 13.65
CA SER A 41 -6.03 -18.31 14.43
C SER A 41 -5.38 -17.22 13.58
N ASN A 42 -5.30 -15.99 14.12
CA ASN A 42 -4.63 -14.87 13.46
C ASN A 42 -3.12 -15.14 13.26
N GLU A 43 -2.48 -15.76 14.24
CA GLU A 43 -1.07 -16.15 14.20
C GLU A 43 -0.82 -17.18 13.10
N ASN A 44 -1.68 -18.18 13.02
CA ASN A 44 -1.59 -19.22 11.99
C ASN A 44 -1.80 -18.64 10.59
N ARG A 45 -2.79 -17.77 10.40
CA ARG A 45 -3.00 -17.08 9.12
C ARG A 45 -1.80 -16.23 8.71
N ALA A 46 -1.11 -15.60 9.67
CA ALA A 46 0.09 -14.80 9.40
C ALA A 46 1.34 -15.66 9.12
N ARG A 47 1.38 -16.90 9.58
CA ARG A 47 2.57 -17.78 9.57
C ARG A 47 3.28 -17.82 8.22
N PHE A 48 2.56 -18.02 7.13
CA PHE A 48 3.19 -18.13 5.80
C PHE A 48 3.93 -16.83 5.38
N VAL A 49 3.34 -15.67 5.64
CA VAL A 49 3.98 -14.37 5.38
C VAL A 49 5.24 -14.22 6.26
N ILE A 50 5.13 -14.58 7.53
CA ILE A 50 6.24 -14.49 8.49
C ILE A 50 7.41 -15.41 8.12
N GLU A 51 7.13 -16.63 7.70
CA GLU A 51 8.16 -17.57 7.22
C GLU A 51 8.91 -17.03 6.00
N ILE A 52 8.19 -16.41 5.05
CA ILE A 52 8.81 -15.77 3.88
C ILE A 52 9.74 -14.64 4.34
N ILE A 53 9.30 -13.77 5.25
CA ILE A 53 10.12 -12.66 5.76
C ILE A 53 11.37 -13.21 6.45
N LYS A 54 11.22 -14.17 7.36
CA LYS A 54 12.36 -14.82 8.05
C LYS A 54 13.34 -15.43 7.04
N LYS A 55 12.83 -16.09 6.00
CA LYS A 55 13.67 -16.71 4.96
C LYS A 55 14.40 -15.67 4.12
N ILE A 56 13.79 -14.54 3.83
CA ILE A 56 14.44 -13.42 3.14
C ILE A 56 15.54 -12.84 4.05
N ARG A 57 15.26 -12.59 5.32
CA ARG A 57 16.19 -12.06 6.30
C ARG A 57 17.40 -13.00 6.49
N GLU A 58 17.16 -14.31 6.60
CA GLU A 58 18.22 -15.34 6.66
C GLU A 58 19.18 -15.26 5.46
N LYS A 59 18.63 -15.05 4.25
CA LYS A 59 19.44 -15.07 3.00
C LYS A 59 20.12 -13.74 2.70
N LEU A 60 19.56 -12.62 3.12
CA LEU A 60 20.03 -11.30 2.72
C LEU A 60 20.70 -10.49 3.84
N GLY A 61 20.60 -10.95 5.09
CA GLY A 61 21.16 -10.28 6.26
C GLY A 61 20.30 -9.11 6.76
N ASN A 62 20.75 -8.48 7.86
CA ASN A 62 19.97 -7.44 8.54
C ASN A 62 20.02 -6.06 7.87
N GLU A 63 21.04 -5.82 7.04
CA GLU A 63 21.25 -4.54 6.35
C GLU A 63 20.37 -4.34 5.11
N TYR A 64 19.76 -5.42 4.59
CA TYR A 64 18.92 -5.32 3.39
C TYR A 64 17.48 -4.95 3.76
N ILE A 65 16.99 -3.84 3.24
CA ILE A 65 15.68 -3.28 3.60
C ILE A 65 14.54 -4.21 3.13
N ILE A 66 13.66 -4.57 4.06
CA ILE A 66 12.45 -5.37 3.80
C ILE A 66 11.23 -4.59 4.25
N LEU A 67 10.41 -4.18 3.30
CA LEU A 67 9.09 -3.62 3.56
C LEU A 67 8.03 -4.70 3.44
N LEU A 68 6.93 -4.54 4.17
CA LEU A 68 5.75 -5.39 4.08
C LEU A 68 4.51 -4.53 3.88
N LYS A 69 3.79 -4.79 2.78
CA LYS A 69 2.51 -4.13 2.49
C LYS A 69 1.35 -5.04 2.79
N LEU A 70 0.43 -4.58 3.65
CA LEU A 70 -0.69 -5.34 4.18
C LEU A 70 -2.03 -4.63 3.97
N ASN A 71 -3.11 -5.40 3.76
CA ASN A 71 -4.47 -4.91 3.91
C ASN A 71 -4.81 -4.78 5.39
N SER A 72 -5.23 -3.59 5.83
CA SER A 72 -5.83 -3.38 7.14
C SER A 72 -7.31 -3.80 7.20
N GLU A 73 -7.93 -4.02 6.03
CA GLU A 73 -9.29 -4.50 5.86
C GLU A 73 -9.51 -4.99 4.41
N ASP A 74 -10.51 -5.84 4.21
CA ASP A 74 -10.85 -6.43 2.90
C ASP A 74 -12.12 -5.85 2.28
N ASP A 75 -12.74 -4.82 2.91
CA ASP A 75 -14.06 -4.27 2.54
C ASP A 75 -15.18 -5.32 2.58
N ASP A 76 -15.02 -6.32 3.46
CA ASP A 76 -15.95 -7.43 3.70
C ASP A 76 -15.98 -7.76 5.20
N PRO A 77 -17.17 -8.03 5.80
CA PRO A 77 -17.30 -8.35 7.22
C PRO A 77 -16.61 -9.67 7.62
N ASN A 78 -16.41 -10.60 6.68
CA ASN A 78 -15.70 -11.85 6.90
C ASN A 78 -14.20 -11.76 6.60
N GLY A 79 -13.71 -10.56 6.26
CA GLY A 79 -12.31 -10.30 5.95
C GLY A 79 -11.41 -10.23 7.17
N ILE A 80 -10.20 -9.69 6.97
CA ILE A 80 -9.24 -9.49 8.05
C ILE A 80 -9.82 -8.53 9.11
N THR A 81 -9.73 -8.92 10.37
CA THR A 81 -10.15 -8.08 11.50
C THR A 81 -9.03 -7.12 11.92
N PRO A 82 -9.33 -6.01 12.63
CA PRO A 82 -8.32 -5.14 13.21
C PRO A 82 -7.29 -5.90 14.06
N GLU A 83 -7.74 -6.84 14.89
CA GLU A 83 -6.86 -7.67 15.74
C GLU A 83 -5.98 -8.58 14.89
N GLY A 84 -6.53 -9.20 13.83
CA GLY A 84 -5.79 -10.06 12.90
C GLY A 84 -4.70 -9.28 12.17
N PHE A 85 -5.03 -8.06 11.72
CA PHE A 85 -4.09 -7.16 11.07
C PHE A 85 -2.96 -6.74 12.03
N ILE A 86 -3.29 -6.27 13.25
CA ILE A 86 -2.29 -5.86 14.26
C ILE A 86 -1.41 -7.04 14.66
N THR A 87 -1.98 -8.24 14.82
CA THR A 87 -1.23 -9.46 15.12
C THR A 87 -0.21 -9.76 14.02
N ALA A 88 -0.62 -9.75 12.75
CA ALA A 88 0.28 -9.96 11.62
C ALA A 88 1.41 -8.93 11.57
N CYS A 89 1.11 -7.65 11.83
CA CYS A 89 2.10 -6.57 11.86
C CYS A 89 3.13 -6.75 13.00
N LYS A 90 2.69 -7.11 14.22
CA LYS A 90 3.59 -7.40 15.34
C LYS A 90 4.52 -8.58 15.06
N LEU A 91 3.99 -9.65 14.47
CA LEU A 91 4.78 -10.81 14.08
C LEU A 91 5.78 -10.47 12.96
N ALA A 92 5.39 -9.59 12.02
CA ALA A 92 6.27 -9.12 10.95
C ALA A 92 7.43 -8.27 11.50
N GLU A 93 7.18 -7.36 12.44
CA GLU A 93 8.22 -6.61 13.14
C GLU A 93 9.21 -7.56 13.82
N GLN A 94 8.72 -8.55 14.59
CA GLN A 94 9.55 -9.57 15.24
C GLN A 94 10.35 -10.42 14.26
N ALA A 95 9.83 -10.62 13.05
CA ALA A 95 10.51 -11.35 11.96
C ALA A 95 11.57 -10.51 11.23
N GLY A 96 11.68 -9.20 11.55
CA GLY A 96 12.70 -8.30 11.03
C GLY A 96 12.27 -7.52 9.79
N VAL A 97 11.00 -7.16 9.67
CA VAL A 97 10.55 -6.14 8.70
C VAL A 97 11.03 -4.77 9.17
N ASP A 98 11.48 -3.93 8.23
CA ASP A 98 12.01 -2.59 8.52
C ASP A 98 10.95 -1.50 8.43
N MET A 99 9.86 -1.73 7.69
CA MET A 99 8.73 -0.79 7.55
C MET A 99 7.46 -1.53 7.14
N ILE A 100 6.31 -1.08 7.62
CA ILE A 100 5.01 -1.58 7.17
C ILE A 100 4.27 -0.52 6.36
N GLU A 101 3.80 -0.89 5.16
CA GLU A 101 2.86 -0.11 4.37
C GLU A 101 1.43 -0.59 4.63
N VAL A 102 0.62 0.30 5.22
CA VAL A 102 -0.80 0.08 5.50
C VAL A 102 -1.63 0.47 4.28
N THR A 103 -2.45 -0.46 3.80
CA THR A 103 -3.43 -0.26 2.73
C THR A 103 -4.70 -1.06 3.01
N GLY A 104 -5.59 -1.26 2.05
CA GLY A 104 -6.79 -2.09 2.16
C GLY A 104 -7.62 -2.03 0.89
N MET A 105 -8.89 -2.42 0.94
CA MET A 105 -9.76 -2.52 -0.23
C MET A 105 -10.72 -1.32 -0.40
N LYS A 106 -10.98 -0.53 0.65
CA LYS A 106 -11.88 0.65 0.61
C LYS A 106 -11.45 1.75 -0.35
N TRP A 107 -10.17 1.81 -0.75
CA TRP A 107 -9.68 2.78 -1.72
C TRP A 107 -10.44 2.74 -3.07
N LYS A 108 -11.05 1.62 -3.41
CA LYS A 108 -11.86 1.46 -4.63
C LYS A 108 -13.10 2.34 -4.60
N LYS A 109 -13.73 2.48 -3.43
CA LYS A 109 -14.96 3.24 -3.22
C LYS A 109 -14.70 4.70 -2.83
N ASN A 110 -13.51 4.99 -2.27
CA ASN A 110 -13.19 6.33 -1.79
C ASN A 110 -12.80 7.29 -2.92
N ARG A 111 -13.58 8.35 -3.06
CA ARG A 111 -13.32 9.48 -3.97
C ARG A 111 -12.92 10.76 -3.26
N GLU A 112 -12.93 10.77 -1.94
CA GLU A 112 -12.58 11.91 -1.12
C GLU A 112 -11.07 12.19 -1.15
N ASN A 113 -10.70 13.40 -0.74
CA ASN A 113 -9.32 13.78 -0.49
C ASN A 113 -9.04 13.59 1.00
N LYS A 114 -8.80 12.35 1.42
CA LYS A 114 -8.42 11.99 2.78
C LYS A 114 -7.57 10.74 2.77
N LEU A 115 -6.74 10.57 3.79
CA LEU A 115 -5.98 9.35 4.01
C LEU A 115 -6.93 8.24 4.53
N VAL A 116 -7.22 7.25 3.68
CA VAL A 116 -8.31 6.26 3.91
C VAL A 116 -8.04 5.38 5.13
N TYR A 117 -6.78 5.03 5.36
CA TYR A 117 -6.37 4.09 6.40
C TYR A 117 -5.66 4.81 7.56
N PHE A 118 -5.97 6.10 7.78
CA PHE A 118 -5.31 6.93 8.78
C PHE A 118 -5.42 6.36 10.19
N ASP A 119 -6.65 5.99 10.61
CA ASP A 119 -6.89 5.50 11.97
C ASP A 119 -6.10 4.23 12.28
N MET A 120 -6.10 3.28 11.35
CA MET A 120 -5.33 2.05 11.52
C MET A 120 -3.82 2.29 11.43
N GLY A 121 -3.38 3.18 10.55
CA GLY A 121 -1.99 3.61 10.46
C GLY A 121 -1.50 4.25 11.77
N LYS A 122 -2.32 5.11 12.38
CA LYS A 122 -2.04 5.73 13.67
C LYS A 122 -1.94 4.70 14.79
N ILE A 123 -2.89 3.77 14.88
CA ILE A 123 -2.84 2.67 15.88
C ILE A 123 -1.54 1.88 15.75
N LEU A 124 -1.11 1.55 14.52
CA LEU A 124 0.14 0.83 14.31
C LEU A 124 1.36 1.68 14.68
N ALA A 125 1.41 2.94 14.27
CA ALA A 125 2.52 3.85 14.57
C ALA A 125 2.70 4.09 16.08
N ASP A 126 1.61 3.99 16.85
CA ASP A 126 1.62 4.06 18.31
C ASP A 126 1.96 2.70 18.96
N THR A 127 1.88 1.60 18.22
CA THR A 127 2.05 0.22 18.74
C THR A 127 3.42 -0.37 18.42
N LEU A 128 3.94 -0.14 17.19
CA LEU A 128 5.17 -0.72 16.69
C LEU A 128 6.34 0.25 16.80
N LYS A 129 7.56 -0.28 16.79
CA LYS A 129 8.81 0.52 16.83
C LYS A 129 9.33 0.86 15.43
N ILE A 130 8.93 0.08 14.42
CA ILE A 130 9.33 0.30 13.04
C ILE A 130 8.46 1.38 12.37
N PRO A 131 8.98 2.09 11.35
CA PRO A 131 8.23 3.10 10.62
C PRO A 131 6.96 2.55 9.97
N ILE A 132 5.92 3.41 9.96
CA ILE A 132 4.64 3.13 9.31
C ILE A 132 4.44 4.07 8.12
N LEU A 133 4.16 3.49 6.96
CA LEU A 133 3.73 4.16 5.75
C LEU A 133 2.25 3.88 5.51
N VAL A 134 1.46 4.91 5.23
CA VAL A 134 0.03 4.76 4.93
C VAL A 134 -0.25 5.20 3.51
N THR A 135 -0.88 4.32 2.72
CA THR A 135 -1.18 4.59 1.31
C THR A 135 -2.66 4.60 1.03
N GLY A 136 -3.15 5.67 0.41
CA GLY A 136 -4.50 5.73 -0.16
C GLY A 136 -5.26 7.02 0.10
N GLY A 137 -5.73 7.64 -0.98
CA GLY A 137 -6.70 8.75 -0.95
C GLY A 137 -6.13 10.16 -0.99
N VAL A 138 -4.87 10.38 -0.66
CA VAL A 138 -4.23 11.71 -0.67
C VAL A 138 -4.21 12.32 -2.07
N LYS A 139 -4.69 13.55 -2.17
CA LYS A 139 -4.78 14.32 -3.43
C LYS A 139 -4.18 15.72 -3.35
N ASN A 140 -3.72 16.17 -2.19
CA ASN A 140 -2.94 17.38 -1.99
C ASN A 140 -1.98 17.22 -0.83
N LEU A 141 -1.00 18.12 -0.72
CA LEU A 141 0.04 18.05 0.31
C LEU A 141 -0.52 18.37 1.70
N TYR A 142 -1.53 19.24 1.79
CA TYR A 142 -2.16 19.58 3.06
C TYR A 142 -2.65 18.33 3.83
N VAL A 143 -3.40 17.43 3.15
CA VAL A 143 -3.88 16.18 3.79
C VAL A 143 -2.72 15.26 4.21
N ALA A 144 -1.63 15.23 3.45
CA ALA A 144 -0.44 14.46 3.82
C ALA A 144 0.25 15.05 5.06
N ASN A 145 0.48 16.37 5.06
CA ASN A 145 1.10 17.09 6.18
C ASN A 145 0.25 17.02 7.45
N ASP A 146 -1.06 17.18 7.33
CA ASP A 146 -1.99 17.07 8.45
C ASP A 146 -1.87 15.71 9.12
N ALA A 147 -1.86 14.61 8.34
CA ALA A 147 -1.70 13.26 8.85
C ALA A 147 -0.34 13.05 9.55
N LEU A 148 0.75 13.53 8.96
CA LEU A 148 2.09 13.41 9.53
C LEU A 148 2.26 14.24 10.81
N ASN A 149 1.70 15.46 10.86
CA ASN A 149 1.83 16.35 12.00
C ASN A 149 0.96 15.94 13.20
N ASN A 150 -0.15 15.22 12.94
CA ASN A 150 -1.13 14.83 13.97
C ASN A 150 -1.06 13.34 14.36
N SER A 151 0.02 12.65 13.99
CA SER A 151 0.23 11.25 14.36
C SER A 151 1.71 10.87 14.37
N ASN A 152 2.01 9.65 14.81
CA ASN A 152 3.33 9.04 14.72
C ASN A 152 3.57 8.28 13.40
N ILE A 153 2.72 8.49 12.37
CA ILE A 153 2.96 7.98 11.02
C ILE A 153 4.14 8.71 10.41
N GLN A 154 5.11 7.99 9.84
CA GLN A 154 6.34 8.58 9.30
C GLN A 154 6.29 8.82 7.79
N TYR A 155 5.46 8.07 7.05
CA TYR A 155 5.44 8.13 5.59
C TYR A 155 4.03 8.08 5.02
N ILE A 156 3.84 8.78 3.89
CA ILE A 156 2.59 8.76 3.12
C ILE A 156 2.86 8.24 1.72
N GLY A 157 2.12 7.19 1.34
CA GLY A 157 2.19 6.61 -0.01
C GLY A 157 1.21 7.26 -0.98
N ILE A 158 1.72 7.64 -2.16
CA ILE A 158 0.95 8.29 -3.22
C ILE A 158 1.14 7.51 -4.52
N CYS A 159 0.04 7.13 -5.19
CA CYS A 159 0.10 6.37 -6.43
C CYS A 159 -0.66 7.08 -7.56
N ARG A 160 -1.99 7.12 -7.50
CA ARG A 160 -2.84 7.59 -8.62
C ARG A 160 -2.65 9.07 -8.97
N ALA A 161 -2.26 9.92 -8.01
CA ALA A 161 -1.92 11.30 -8.28
C ALA A 161 -0.71 11.38 -9.22
N PHE A 162 0.33 10.58 -9.00
CA PHE A 162 1.49 10.47 -9.89
C PHE A 162 1.15 9.95 -11.28
N LEU A 163 0.26 8.94 -11.38
CA LEU A 163 -0.19 8.43 -12.70
C LEU A 163 -0.91 9.50 -13.51
N SER A 164 -1.60 10.43 -12.85
CA SER A 164 -2.30 11.53 -13.52
C SER A 164 -1.41 12.73 -13.79
N GLU A 165 -0.46 13.00 -12.90
CA GLU A 165 0.44 14.15 -12.92
C GLU A 165 1.80 13.72 -12.35
N PRO A 166 2.76 13.29 -13.20
CA PRO A 166 4.08 12.84 -12.74
C PRO A 166 4.87 13.91 -11.98
N ASP A 167 4.59 15.18 -12.23
CA ASP A 167 5.20 16.36 -11.59
C ASP A 167 4.42 16.87 -10.36
N ILE A 168 3.51 16.08 -9.81
CA ILE A 168 2.57 16.51 -8.75
C ILE A 168 3.29 17.02 -7.49
N LEU A 169 4.41 16.41 -7.09
CA LEU A 169 5.16 16.86 -5.92
C LEU A 169 5.78 18.26 -6.12
N VAL A 170 6.27 18.55 -7.32
CA VAL A 170 6.78 19.89 -7.65
C VAL A 170 5.65 20.92 -7.57
N LYS A 171 4.47 20.56 -8.05
CA LYS A 171 3.28 21.41 -7.95
C LYS A 171 2.86 21.64 -6.51
N TRP A 172 2.87 20.59 -5.68
CA TRP A 172 2.52 20.69 -4.27
C TRP A 172 3.54 21.47 -3.46
N LYS A 173 4.84 21.39 -3.78
CA LYS A 173 5.88 22.20 -3.17
C LYS A 173 5.62 23.70 -3.36
N ASN A 174 5.02 24.08 -4.49
CA ASN A 174 4.71 25.48 -4.82
C ASN A 174 3.31 25.92 -4.35
N CYS A 175 2.41 25.00 -4.06
CA CYS A 175 1.04 25.26 -3.60
C CYS A 175 0.47 24.01 -2.92
N GLU A 176 0.47 23.96 -1.59
CA GLU A 176 0.03 22.79 -0.78
C GLU A 176 -1.44 22.40 -1.03
N ASP A 177 -2.32 23.40 -1.20
CA ASP A 177 -3.76 23.18 -1.38
C ASP A 177 -4.13 22.72 -2.78
N LYS A 178 -3.18 22.71 -3.71
CA LYS A 178 -3.44 22.27 -5.07
C LYS A 178 -3.85 20.80 -5.10
N LYS A 179 -5.09 20.53 -5.45
CA LYS A 179 -5.56 19.17 -5.66
C LYS A 179 -5.00 18.58 -6.94
N SER A 180 -4.58 17.32 -6.86
CA SER A 180 -4.34 16.50 -8.06
C SER A 180 -5.60 16.42 -8.91
N GLN A 181 -5.43 16.40 -10.25
CA GLN A 181 -6.53 16.17 -11.19
C GLN A 181 -7.14 14.74 -11.08
N CYS A 182 -6.53 13.83 -10.32
CA CYS A 182 -7.02 12.48 -10.16
C CYS A 182 -8.39 12.43 -9.48
N VAL A 183 -9.42 12.03 -10.19
CA VAL A 183 -10.81 11.91 -9.70
C VAL A 183 -11.14 10.53 -9.14
N SER A 184 -10.15 9.67 -8.91
CA SER A 184 -10.31 8.31 -8.38
C SER A 184 -11.32 7.46 -9.19
N CYS A 185 -11.37 7.63 -10.51
CA CYS A 185 -12.32 6.92 -11.40
C CYS A 185 -11.93 5.45 -11.66
N MET A 186 -10.79 5.00 -11.19
CA MET A 186 -10.27 3.62 -11.31
C MET A 186 -9.95 3.14 -12.74
N ASN A 187 -10.06 4.00 -13.76
CA ASN A 187 -9.80 3.58 -15.15
C ASN A 187 -8.32 3.23 -15.42
N CYS A 188 -7.38 3.70 -14.61
CA CYS A 188 -5.97 3.30 -14.68
C CYS A 188 -5.72 1.83 -14.28
N TYR A 189 -6.69 1.19 -13.61
CA TYR A 189 -6.64 -0.25 -13.26
C TYR A 189 -7.36 -1.14 -14.28
N LYS A 190 -8.09 -0.56 -15.22
CA LYS A 190 -8.66 -1.31 -16.33
C LYS A 190 -7.54 -1.57 -17.34
N ILE A 191 -6.91 -2.71 -17.19
CA ILE A 191 -5.95 -3.22 -18.16
C ILE A 191 -6.79 -3.67 -19.35
N ASP A 192 -6.89 -2.82 -20.37
CA ASP A 192 -7.14 -3.31 -21.73
C ASP A 192 -5.79 -3.86 -22.23
N ASN A 193 -5.79 -4.66 -23.30
CA ASN A 193 -4.58 -5.25 -23.88
C ASN A 193 -3.52 -4.21 -24.33
N SER A 194 -3.61 -2.95 -23.93
CA SER A 194 -2.63 -1.92 -24.15
C SER A 194 -1.55 -1.99 -23.06
N ILE A 195 -0.30 -2.09 -23.48
CA ILE A 195 0.90 -2.16 -22.65
C ILE A 195 1.10 -0.89 -21.78
N GLU A 196 0.35 0.19 -22.03
CA GLU A 196 0.51 1.47 -21.36
C GLU A 196 -0.52 1.70 -20.25
N ILE A 197 -0.07 1.78 -18.99
CA ILE A 197 -0.86 2.30 -17.88
C ILE A 197 -0.96 3.83 -18.03
N ASN A 198 -2.15 4.33 -18.36
CA ASN A 198 -2.38 5.75 -18.59
C ASN A 198 -3.61 6.28 -17.84
N CYS A 199 -3.52 7.54 -17.37
CA CYS A 199 -4.68 8.23 -16.83
C CYS A 199 -5.66 8.57 -17.95
N ILE A 200 -6.95 8.21 -17.79
CA ILE A 200 -8.02 8.48 -18.77
C ILE A 200 -8.17 9.98 -19.05
N LEU A 201 -7.91 10.84 -18.06
CA LEU A 201 -7.97 12.30 -18.23
C LEU A 201 -6.87 12.79 -19.17
N ASN A 202 -5.68 12.22 -19.09
CA ASN A 202 -4.57 12.54 -20.00
C ASN A 202 -4.85 12.03 -21.43
N LYS A 203 -5.39 10.81 -21.58
CA LYS A 203 -5.85 10.31 -22.89
C LYS A 203 -6.88 11.23 -23.53
N ARG A 204 -7.85 11.74 -22.76
CA ARG A 204 -8.88 12.69 -23.24
C ARG A 204 -8.29 14.04 -23.64
N LYS A 205 -7.32 14.58 -22.87
CA LYS A 205 -6.63 15.85 -23.19
C LYS A 205 -5.85 15.71 -24.51
N LYS A 206 -5.07 14.63 -24.67
CA LYS A 206 -4.34 14.36 -25.94
C LYS A 206 -5.30 14.31 -27.15
N LYS A 207 -6.42 13.60 -27.05
CA LYS A 207 -7.44 13.54 -28.14
C LYS A 207 -8.06 14.89 -28.47
N LYS A 208 -8.32 15.76 -27.46
CA LYS A 208 -8.86 17.10 -27.71
C LYS A 208 -7.86 18.02 -28.41
N ASN A 209 -6.58 17.93 -28.03
CA ASN A 209 -5.53 18.73 -28.64
C ASN A 209 -5.27 18.33 -30.10
N LEU A 210 -5.29 17.03 -30.42
CA LEU A 210 -5.19 16.53 -31.79
C LEU A 210 -6.35 17.01 -32.68
N LYS A 211 -7.58 17.11 -32.14
CA LYS A 211 -8.75 17.61 -32.88
C LYS A 211 -8.78 19.14 -33.06
N LYS A 212 -7.96 19.90 -32.32
CA LYS A 212 -7.86 21.36 -32.48
C LYS A 212 -6.79 21.77 -33.50
N ASN A 213 -5.86 20.88 -33.78
CA ASN A 213 -4.73 21.11 -34.70
C ASN A 213 -4.97 20.52 -36.10
N ASN A 214 -6.10 19.89 -36.31
CA ASN A 214 -6.68 19.46 -37.60
C ASN A 214 -7.94 20.26 -37.89
#